data_8a9e7d21e8ce0f0703e7a74339bdef1d
#
_entry.id   8a9e7d21e8ce0f0703e7a74339bdef1d
#
_cell.length_a   1.000
_cell.length_b   1.000
_cell.length_c   1.000
_cell.angle_alpha   90.00
_cell.angle_beta   90.00
_cell.angle_gamma   90.00
#
_symmetry.space_group_name_H-M   'P 1'
#
loop_
_entity.id
_entity.type
_entity.pdbx_description
1 polymer ?
#
loop_
_entity_poly.entity_id
_entity_poly.type
_entity_poly.pdbx_seq_one_letter_code
_entity_poly.pdbx_strand_id
1 'polypeptide(L)'
;GKQYVDDLKKGFNSRWVDVYETEGKGSGAYSWGSYGTHPYMLLNYNNSLENVFTVAHEMGHNLHGLYSDKTQPYLYSDPTLFVAEVASTFNEALLMDYLLKNAKYKAQKLYLLNYYIEMILGTFYSQVMFAEFEQVAHQKAESGEALSASSMRKIYKDIFEKYYGPELVM
;
A
#
# COMPACT_ATOMS: atom_id res chain seq x y z
N GLY A 1 -7.20 -14.34 -13.93
CA GLY A 1 -7.27 -15.55 -14.77
C GLY A 1 -6.58 -16.74 -14.12
N LYS A 2 -6.59 -17.92 -14.77
CA LYS A 2 -6.06 -19.16 -14.16
C LYS A 2 -4.58 -19.02 -13.77
N GLN A 3 -3.74 -18.50 -14.68
CA GLN A 3 -2.30 -18.32 -14.43
C GLN A 3 -2.03 -17.50 -13.16
N TYR A 4 -2.75 -16.41 -12.98
CA TYR A 4 -2.63 -15.56 -11.79
C TYR A 4 -2.91 -16.34 -10.49
N VAL A 5 -3.99 -17.14 -10.49
CA VAL A 5 -4.36 -17.97 -9.33
C VAL A 5 -3.33 -19.07 -9.06
N ASP A 6 -2.78 -19.67 -10.11
CA ASP A 6 -1.76 -20.71 -9.98
C ASP A 6 -0.44 -20.13 -9.42
N ASP A 7 0.00 -18.95 -9.89
CA ASP A 7 1.18 -18.25 -9.38
C ASP A 7 0.96 -17.76 -7.93
N LEU A 8 -0.24 -17.28 -7.59
CA LEU A 8 -0.61 -16.91 -6.22
C LEU A 8 -0.52 -18.11 -5.26
N LYS A 9 -1.07 -19.26 -5.64
CA LYS A 9 -0.95 -20.51 -4.87
C LYS A 9 0.50 -20.94 -4.73
N LYS A 10 1.29 -20.81 -5.78
CA LYS A 10 2.73 -21.09 -5.74
C LYS A 10 3.42 -20.19 -4.71
N GLY A 11 3.12 -18.89 -4.69
CA GLY A 11 3.69 -17.95 -3.72
C GLY A 11 3.46 -18.39 -2.27
N PHE A 12 2.23 -18.73 -1.93
CA PHE A 12 1.90 -19.20 -0.57
C PHE A 12 2.54 -20.55 -0.23
N ASN A 13 2.73 -21.46 -1.19
CA ASN A 13 3.24 -22.80 -0.95
C ASN A 13 4.79 -22.92 -1.05
N SER A 14 5.49 -21.88 -1.51
CA SER A 14 6.91 -21.94 -1.87
C SER A 14 7.81 -21.05 -1.02
N ARG A 15 7.41 -20.70 0.20
CA ARG A 15 8.20 -19.90 1.16
C ARG A 15 8.52 -18.47 0.65
N TRP A 16 7.64 -17.86 -0.12
CA TRP A 16 7.82 -16.47 -0.51
C TRP A 16 7.50 -15.50 0.62
N VAL A 17 6.78 -15.97 1.65
CA VAL A 17 6.15 -15.12 2.69
C VAL A 17 6.75 -15.44 4.05
N ASP A 18 7.33 -14.43 4.69
CA ASP A 18 7.66 -14.40 6.11
C ASP A 18 6.50 -13.76 6.88
N VAL A 19 5.71 -14.58 7.60
CA VAL A 19 4.36 -14.23 8.01
C VAL A 19 4.30 -13.51 9.35
N TYR A 20 4.91 -14.08 10.39
CA TYR A 20 4.64 -13.67 11.76
C TYR A 20 5.70 -12.71 12.32
N GLU A 21 5.28 -11.95 13.33
CA GLU A 21 6.18 -11.14 14.14
C GLU A 21 7.21 -12.01 14.83
N THR A 22 8.46 -11.53 14.86
CA THR A 22 9.55 -12.15 15.61
C THR A 22 10.44 -11.07 16.21
N GLU A 23 11.17 -11.39 17.28
CA GLU A 23 12.10 -10.47 17.91
C GLU A 23 13.15 -9.98 16.90
N GLY A 24 13.35 -8.66 16.83
CA GLY A 24 14.28 -8.03 15.89
C GLY A 24 13.79 -7.85 14.45
N LYS A 25 12.59 -8.35 14.12
CA LYS A 25 11.98 -8.12 12.80
C LYS A 25 11.49 -6.68 12.66
N GLY A 26 11.73 -6.06 11.50
CA GLY A 26 11.21 -4.73 11.18
C GLY A 26 9.67 -4.72 11.14
N SER A 27 9.06 -3.60 11.56
CA SER A 27 7.61 -3.39 11.51
C SER A 27 7.12 -3.18 10.08
N GLY A 28 5.78 -3.28 9.90
CA GLY A 28 5.11 -3.07 8.61
C GLY A 28 5.09 -4.33 7.74
N ALA A 29 4.89 -4.12 6.45
CA ALA A 29 4.89 -5.14 5.43
C ALA A 29 5.55 -4.61 4.16
N TYR A 30 6.14 -5.47 3.37
CA TYR A 30 6.66 -5.10 2.05
C TYR A 30 6.85 -6.34 1.17
N SER A 31 6.84 -6.10 -0.12
CA SER A 31 7.22 -7.04 -1.18
C SER A 31 8.54 -6.62 -1.79
N TRP A 32 9.46 -7.54 -1.96
CA TRP A 32 10.76 -7.29 -2.59
C TRP A 32 11.25 -8.51 -3.34
N GLY A 33 12.09 -8.31 -4.35
CA GLY A 33 12.72 -9.38 -5.12
C GLY A 33 13.99 -8.92 -5.80
N SER A 34 14.72 -9.87 -6.37
CA SER A 34 15.82 -9.59 -7.28
C SER A 34 15.49 -10.18 -8.64
N TYR A 35 15.89 -9.48 -9.69
CA TYR A 35 15.64 -9.91 -11.07
C TYR A 35 16.08 -11.36 -11.30
N GLY A 36 15.21 -12.16 -11.89
CA GLY A 36 15.44 -13.57 -12.16
C GLY A 36 15.21 -14.52 -11.00
N THR A 37 14.78 -13.99 -9.83
CA THR A 37 14.37 -14.80 -8.68
C THR A 37 12.86 -14.76 -8.48
N HIS A 38 12.32 -15.51 -7.52
CA HIS A 38 10.96 -15.28 -7.07
C HIS A 38 10.92 -14.09 -6.11
N PRO A 39 9.80 -13.38 -6.02
CA PRO A 39 9.64 -12.32 -5.04
C PRO A 39 9.53 -12.87 -3.62
N TYR A 40 9.79 -12.00 -2.64
CA TYR A 40 9.64 -12.25 -1.22
C TYR A 40 8.67 -11.23 -0.62
N MET A 41 7.96 -11.65 0.42
CA MET A 41 7.04 -10.81 1.17
C MET A 41 7.36 -10.91 2.65
N LEU A 42 7.54 -9.77 3.30
CA LEU A 42 7.60 -9.67 4.75
C LEU A 42 6.26 -9.17 5.29
N LEU A 43 5.73 -9.82 6.30
CA LEU A 43 4.51 -9.45 7.01
C LEU A 43 4.76 -9.44 8.52
N ASN A 44 3.88 -8.76 9.24
CA ASN A 44 3.70 -8.87 10.69
C ASN A 44 2.24 -9.20 10.97
N TYR A 45 1.84 -10.42 10.60
CA TYR A 45 0.44 -10.85 10.57
C TYR A 45 -0.08 -11.18 11.97
N ASN A 46 -1.15 -10.49 12.39
CA ASN A 46 -1.76 -10.61 13.73
C ASN A 46 -3.25 -11.00 13.72
N ASN A 47 -3.73 -11.60 12.63
CA ASN A 47 -5.13 -12.08 12.47
C ASN A 47 -6.20 -10.96 12.42
N SER A 48 -5.84 -9.71 12.11
CA SER A 48 -6.80 -8.65 11.88
C SER A 48 -7.30 -8.61 10.42
N LEU A 49 -8.44 -7.95 10.17
CA LEU A 49 -8.93 -7.74 8.81
C LEU A 49 -7.93 -6.90 8.00
N GLU A 50 -7.33 -5.90 8.62
CA GLU A 50 -6.28 -5.07 8.03
C GLU A 50 -5.14 -5.93 7.48
N ASN A 51 -4.68 -6.92 8.25
CA ASN A 51 -3.61 -7.80 7.79
C ASN A 51 -4.03 -8.72 6.64
N VAL A 52 -5.30 -9.08 6.53
CA VAL A 52 -5.80 -9.81 5.35
C VAL A 52 -5.70 -8.95 4.09
N PHE A 53 -6.04 -7.66 4.20
CA PHE A 53 -5.86 -6.70 3.10
C PHE A 53 -4.37 -6.44 2.81
N THR A 54 -3.53 -6.36 3.83
CA THR A 54 -2.08 -6.26 3.66
C THR A 54 -1.52 -7.44 2.87
N VAL A 55 -1.94 -8.67 3.17
CA VAL A 55 -1.55 -9.86 2.38
C VAL A 55 -1.98 -9.73 0.91
N ALA A 56 -3.19 -9.26 0.65
CA ALA A 56 -3.68 -9.06 -0.72
C ALA A 56 -2.87 -7.98 -1.46
N HIS A 57 -2.57 -6.88 -0.78
CA HIS A 57 -1.75 -5.77 -1.26
C HIS A 57 -0.35 -6.24 -1.65
N GLU A 58 0.39 -6.81 -0.71
CA GLU A 58 1.76 -7.28 -0.92
C GLU A 58 1.84 -8.39 -1.97
N MET A 59 0.84 -9.26 -2.05
CA MET A 59 0.77 -10.27 -3.11
C MET A 59 0.53 -9.65 -4.49
N GLY A 60 -0.15 -8.49 -4.55
CA GLY A 60 -0.27 -7.68 -5.76
C GLY A 60 1.10 -7.23 -6.26
N HIS A 61 1.93 -6.69 -5.40
CA HIS A 61 3.31 -6.32 -5.72
C HIS A 61 4.15 -7.53 -6.13
N ASN A 62 4.07 -8.63 -5.38
CA ASN A 62 4.82 -9.86 -5.67
C ASN A 62 4.52 -10.39 -7.08
N LEU A 63 3.25 -10.48 -7.46
CA LEU A 63 2.89 -10.98 -8.79
C LEU A 63 3.19 -9.96 -9.89
N HIS A 64 3.06 -8.68 -9.62
CA HIS A 64 3.47 -7.62 -10.55
C HIS A 64 4.97 -7.71 -10.85
N GLY A 65 5.82 -7.74 -9.82
CA GLY A 65 7.27 -7.91 -9.97
C GLY A 65 7.62 -9.20 -10.72
N LEU A 66 7.00 -10.32 -10.35
CA LEU A 66 7.20 -11.60 -11.03
C LEU A 66 6.88 -11.54 -12.53
N TYR A 67 5.80 -10.86 -12.92
CA TYR A 67 5.43 -10.73 -14.34
C TYR A 67 6.29 -9.71 -15.06
N SER A 68 6.67 -8.64 -14.39
CA SER A 68 7.62 -7.66 -14.92
C SER A 68 8.96 -8.31 -15.25
N ASP A 69 9.54 -9.04 -14.30
CA ASP A 69 10.80 -9.77 -14.48
C ASP A 69 10.77 -10.79 -15.62
N LYS A 70 9.62 -11.42 -15.85
CA LYS A 70 9.45 -12.38 -16.94
C LYS A 70 9.30 -11.75 -18.32
N THR A 71 8.90 -10.48 -18.38
CA THR A 71 8.49 -9.83 -19.64
C THR A 71 9.38 -8.65 -20.02
N GLN A 72 10.09 -8.08 -19.06
CA GLN A 72 10.97 -6.92 -19.25
C GLN A 72 12.44 -7.30 -19.08
N PRO A 73 13.36 -6.67 -19.80
CA PRO A 73 14.78 -6.78 -19.50
C PRO A 73 15.10 -6.09 -18.17
N TYR A 74 16.18 -6.50 -17.51
CA TYR A 74 16.61 -6.04 -16.19
C TYR A 74 16.48 -4.52 -15.96
N LEU A 75 16.90 -3.70 -16.93
CA LEU A 75 16.86 -2.24 -16.81
C LEU A 75 15.45 -1.64 -16.73
N TYR A 76 14.42 -2.38 -17.11
CA TYR A 76 13.03 -1.93 -17.18
C TYR A 76 12.08 -2.78 -16.34
N SER A 77 12.59 -3.75 -15.59
CA SER A 77 11.75 -4.67 -14.82
C SER A 77 11.19 -4.06 -13.55
N ASP A 78 11.86 -3.05 -12.99
CA ASP A 78 11.41 -2.39 -11.77
C ASP A 78 10.35 -1.32 -12.10
N PRO A 79 9.09 -1.52 -11.72
CA PRO A 79 8.03 -0.56 -12.02
C PRO A 79 8.18 0.71 -11.21
N THR A 80 7.75 1.84 -11.78
CA THR A 80 7.65 3.09 -11.00
C THR A 80 6.61 2.94 -9.89
N LEU A 81 6.79 3.64 -8.78
CA LEU A 81 5.92 3.59 -7.61
C LEU A 81 4.43 3.79 -7.97
N PHE A 82 4.12 4.75 -8.83
CA PHE A 82 2.76 5.03 -9.29
C PHE A 82 2.08 3.81 -9.95
N VAL A 83 2.84 3.06 -10.77
CA VAL A 83 2.32 1.86 -11.45
C VAL A 83 2.29 0.66 -10.51
N ALA A 84 3.25 0.56 -9.58
CA ALA A 84 3.32 -0.53 -8.61
C ALA A 84 2.05 -0.61 -7.75
N GLU A 85 1.55 0.54 -7.28
CA GLU A 85 0.36 0.60 -6.44
C GLU A 85 -0.96 0.26 -7.18
N VAL A 86 -0.98 0.31 -8.51
CA VAL A 86 -2.14 -0.17 -9.27
C VAL A 86 -2.37 -1.66 -9.05
N ALA A 87 -1.31 -2.47 -9.02
CA ALA A 87 -1.41 -3.92 -8.81
C ALA A 87 -1.85 -4.26 -7.38
N SER A 88 -1.27 -3.60 -6.39
CA SER A 88 -1.58 -3.81 -4.96
C SER A 88 -3.01 -3.41 -4.62
N THR A 89 -3.41 -2.19 -4.95
CA THR A 89 -4.75 -1.66 -4.65
C THR A 89 -5.86 -2.37 -5.44
N PHE A 90 -5.56 -2.85 -6.65
CA PHE A 90 -6.51 -3.67 -7.40
C PHE A 90 -6.79 -5.02 -6.72
N ASN A 91 -5.77 -5.65 -6.15
CA ASN A 91 -5.97 -6.86 -5.34
C ASN A 91 -6.83 -6.61 -4.10
N GLU A 92 -6.62 -5.50 -3.42
CA GLU A 92 -7.48 -5.09 -2.30
C GLU A 92 -8.92 -4.90 -2.75
N ALA A 93 -9.14 -4.24 -3.89
CA ALA A 93 -10.48 -4.04 -4.44
C ALA A 93 -11.17 -5.36 -4.79
N LEU A 94 -10.45 -6.34 -5.36
CA LEU A 94 -10.98 -7.68 -5.62
C LEU A 94 -11.35 -8.42 -4.33
N LEU A 95 -10.53 -8.32 -3.30
CA LEU A 95 -10.81 -8.89 -1.98
C LEU A 95 -12.04 -8.25 -1.35
N MET A 96 -12.15 -6.92 -1.38
CA MET A 96 -13.30 -6.18 -0.87
C MET A 96 -14.60 -6.58 -1.58
N ASP A 97 -14.58 -6.64 -2.92
CA ASP A 97 -15.74 -7.08 -3.69
C ASP A 97 -16.19 -8.49 -3.31
N TYR A 98 -15.23 -9.41 -3.15
CA TYR A 98 -15.51 -10.76 -2.69
C TYR A 98 -16.12 -10.79 -1.28
N LEU A 99 -15.56 -10.06 -0.34
CA LEU A 99 -16.05 -10.02 1.04
C LEU A 99 -17.46 -9.40 1.12
N LEU A 100 -17.72 -8.33 0.38
CA LEU A 100 -19.04 -7.68 0.33
C LEU A 100 -20.12 -8.58 -0.27
N LYS A 101 -19.78 -9.33 -1.33
CA LYS A 101 -20.69 -10.31 -1.96
C LYS A 101 -21.01 -11.51 -1.05
N ASN A 102 -20.10 -11.87 -0.16
CA ASN A 102 -20.25 -13.01 0.73
C ASN A 102 -20.64 -12.62 2.17
N ALA A 103 -20.84 -11.33 2.46
CA ALA A 103 -21.29 -10.84 3.76
C ALA A 103 -22.70 -11.33 4.09
N LYS A 104 -22.82 -12.11 5.16
CA LYS A 104 -24.08 -12.79 5.55
C LYS A 104 -25.00 -11.87 6.37
N TYR A 105 -24.46 -10.93 7.09
CA TYR A 105 -25.19 -10.08 8.02
C TYR A 105 -25.03 -8.60 7.67
N LYS A 106 -26.07 -7.80 7.94
CA LYS A 106 -26.06 -6.35 7.71
C LYS A 106 -24.90 -5.66 8.44
N ALA A 107 -24.63 -6.05 9.68
CA ALA A 107 -23.55 -5.49 10.48
C ALA A 107 -22.17 -5.75 9.83
N GLN A 108 -21.93 -6.96 9.33
CA GLN A 108 -20.71 -7.30 8.59
C GLN A 108 -20.55 -6.45 7.33
N LYS A 109 -21.62 -6.27 6.57
CA LYS A 109 -21.60 -5.45 5.37
C LYS A 109 -21.32 -3.99 5.68
N LEU A 110 -21.93 -3.43 6.73
CA LEU A 110 -21.67 -2.06 7.18
C LEU A 110 -20.21 -1.87 7.62
N TYR A 111 -19.67 -2.82 8.37
CA TYR A 111 -18.27 -2.81 8.78
C TYR A 111 -17.32 -2.79 7.57
N LEU A 112 -17.54 -3.67 6.59
CA LEU A 112 -16.73 -3.71 5.37
C LEU A 112 -16.84 -2.43 4.55
N LEU A 113 -18.04 -1.84 4.44
CA LEU A 113 -18.21 -0.57 3.73
C LEU A 113 -17.51 0.58 4.44
N ASN A 114 -17.59 0.64 5.78
CA ASN A 114 -16.85 1.64 6.55
C ASN A 114 -15.33 1.46 6.36
N TYR A 115 -14.85 0.23 6.49
CA TYR A 115 -13.43 -0.09 6.26
C TYR A 115 -12.99 0.33 4.84
N TYR A 116 -13.84 0.12 3.81
CA TYR A 116 -13.53 0.52 2.45
C TYR A 116 -13.41 2.04 2.27
N ILE A 117 -14.29 2.79 2.93
CA ILE A 117 -14.21 4.26 2.95
C ILE A 117 -12.92 4.71 3.64
N GLU A 118 -12.59 4.15 4.80
CA GLU A 118 -11.36 4.46 5.54
C GLU A 118 -10.10 4.11 4.72
N MET A 119 -10.12 2.99 4.02
CA MET A 119 -9.03 2.59 3.12
C MET A 119 -8.82 3.60 1.98
N ILE A 120 -9.89 4.09 1.35
CA ILE A 120 -9.81 5.11 0.30
C ILE A 120 -9.29 6.44 0.89
N LEU A 121 -9.77 6.84 2.05
CA LEU A 121 -9.30 8.04 2.74
C LEU A 121 -7.83 7.93 3.11
N GLY A 122 -7.42 6.81 3.71
CA GLY A 122 -6.04 6.57 4.14
C GLY A 122 -5.07 6.44 2.97
N THR A 123 -5.45 5.80 1.89
CA THR A 123 -4.57 5.55 0.74
C THR A 123 -4.61 6.71 -0.25
N PHE A 124 -5.77 7.04 -0.80
CA PHE A 124 -5.87 8.03 -1.88
C PHE A 124 -5.71 9.46 -1.37
N TYR A 125 -6.54 9.88 -0.41
CA TYR A 125 -6.52 11.27 0.07
C TYR A 125 -5.22 11.60 0.80
N SER A 126 -4.69 10.69 1.62
CA SER A 126 -3.42 10.92 2.32
C SER A 126 -2.25 11.02 1.35
N GLN A 127 -2.20 10.22 0.29
CA GLN A 127 -1.15 10.30 -0.72
C GLN A 127 -1.20 11.62 -1.51
N VAL A 128 -2.39 12.10 -1.86
CA VAL A 128 -2.56 13.42 -2.49
C VAL A 128 -2.10 14.54 -1.55
N MET A 129 -2.43 14.45 -0.27
CA MET A 129 -1.98 15.40 0.76
C MET A 129 -0.44 15.41 0.89
N PHE A 130 0.19 14.25 0.88
CA PHE A 130 1.66 14.14 0.93
C PHE A 130 2.30 14.72 -0.34
N ALA A 131 1.74 14.46 -1.51
CA ALA A 131 2.22 15.05 -2.77
C ALA A 131 2.10 16.58 -2.78
N GLU A 132 1.01 17.15 -2.25
CA GLU A 132 0.85 18.60 -2.08
C GLU A 132 1.89 19.17 -1.11
N PHE A 133 2.15 18.48 0.01
CA PHE A 133 3.20 18.87 0.95
C PHE A 133 4.58 18.86 0.29
N GLU A 134 4.93 17.80 -0.41
CA GLU A 134 6.20 17.70 -1.14
C GLU A 134 6.34 18.83 -2.18
N GLN A 135 5.29 19.10 -2.95
CA GLN A 135 5.29 20.16 -3.94
C GLN A 135 5.57 21.52 -3.30
N VAL A 136 4.89 21.87 -2.21
CA VAL A 136 5.09 23.15 -1.51
C VAL A 136 6.50 23.24 -0.93
N ALA A 137 7.00 22.16 -0.31
CA ALA A 137 8.35 22.12 0.26
C ALA A 137 9.42 22.30 -0.83
N HIS A 138 9.29 21.61 -1.96
CA HIS A 138 10.22 21.76 -3.09
C HIS A 138 10.19 23.18 -3.69
N GLN A 139 9.02 23.75 -3.92
CA GLN A 139 8.91 25.13 -4.43
C GLN A 139 9.59 26.14 -3.51
N LYS A 140 9.46 25.99 -2.19
CA LYS A 140 10.16 26.86 -1.24
C LYS A 140 11.68 26.68 -1.27
N ALA A 141 12.16 25.46 -1.33
CA ALA A 141 13.59 25.19 -1.45
C ALA A 141 14.16 25.76 -2.75
N GLU A 142 13.48 25.59 -3.87
CA GLU A 142 13.87 26.12 -5.18
C GLU A 142 13.85 27.65 -5.24
N SER A 143 12.96 28.31 -4.48
CA SER A 143 12.94 29.77 -4.33
C SER A 143 14.05 30.32 -3.44
N GLY A 144 14.86 29.45 -2.81
CA GLY A 144 15.93 29.82 -1.88
C GLY A 144 15.49 30.05 -0.45
N GLU A 145 14.24 29.71 -0.09
CA GLU A 145 13.77 29.76 1.29
C GLU A 145 14.41 28.62 2.12
N ALA A 146 14.87 28.96 3.33
CA ALA A 146 15.40 27.97 4.26
C ALA A 146 14.26 27.11 4.85
N LEU A 147 14.34 25.78 4.68
CA LEU A 147 13.42 24.84 5.30
C LEU A 147 13.94 24.43 6.68
N SER A 148 13.21 24.81 7.73
CA SER A 148 13.42 24.36 9.10
C SER A 148 12.34 23.39 9.53
N ALA A 149 12.57 22.64 10.62
CA ALA A 149 11.55 21.76 11.18
C ALA A 149 10.25 22.50 11.52
N SER A 150 10.32 23.75 11.97
CA SER A 150 9.15 24.57 12.27
C SER A 150 8.40 25.02 11.03
N SER A 151 9.11 25.42 9.95
CA SER A 151 8.47 25.80 8.68
C SER A 151 7.82 24.59 8.00
N MET A 152 8.48 23.42 8.02
CA MET A 152 7.92 22.17 7.51
C MET A 152 6.65 21.75 8.27
N ARG A 153 6.67 21.79 9.60
CA ARG A 153 5.47 21.52 10.40
C ARG A 153 4.32 22.47 10.09
N LYS A 154 4.63 23.75 9.86
CA LYS A 154 3.60 24.73 9.49
C LYS A 154 2.98 24.39 8.15
N ILE A 155 3.77 24.11 7.13
CA ILE A 155 3.28 23.69 5.80
C ILE A 155 2.38 22.46 5.94
N TYR A 156 2.85 21.44 6.65
CA TYR A 156 2.10 20.20 6.85
C TYR A 156 0.77 20.46 7.56
N LYS A 157 0.78 21.26 8.62
CA LYS A 157 -0.42 21.63 9.38
C LYS A 157 -1.44 22.36 8.48
N ASP A 158 -1.00 23.36 7.74
CA ASP A 158 -1.90 24.16 6.86
C ASP A 158 -2.57 23.25 5.80
N ILE A 159 -1.82 22.28 5.22
CA ILE A 159 -2.35 21.30 4.29
C ILE A 159 -3.27 20.30 5.00
N PHE A 160 -2.87 19.79 6.16
CA PHE A 160 -3.67 18.85 6.93
C PHE A 160 -5.05 19.43 7.32
N GLU A 161 -5.09 20.69 7.79
CA GLU A 161 -6.34 21.39 8.10
C GLU A 161 -7.25 21.57 6.85
N LYS A 162 -6.65 21.73 5.66
CA LYS A 162 -7.38 21.78 4.40
C LYS A 162 -8.12 20.48 4.08
N TYR A 163 -7.49 19.32 4.40
CA TYR A 163 -8.06 18.00 4.10
C TYR A 163 -9.01 17.48 5.17
N TYR A 164 -8.73 17.74 6.44
CA TYR A 164 -9.45 17.18 7.58
C TYR A 164 -10.30 18.19 8.33
N GLY A 165 -10.17 19.48 8.02
CA GLY A 165 -10.86 20.55 8.68
C GLY A 165 -10.17 21.06 9.94
N PRO A 166 -10.58 22.28 10.43
CA PRO A 166 -9.91 22.97 11.52
C PRO A 166 -10.22 22.40 12.92
N GLU A 167 -11.18 21.49 13.02
CA GLU A 167 -11.58 20.90 14.30
C GLU A 167 -10.66 19.76 14.74
N LEU A 168 -9.86 19.23 13.82
CA LEU A 168 -8.89 18.20 14.14
C LEU A 168 -7.60 18.84 14.71
N VAL A 169 -7.30 18.56 15.98
CA VAL A 169 -6.10 19.06 16.65
C VAL A 169 -4.97 18.08 16.38
N MET A 170 -3.88 18.59 15.78
CA MET A 170 -2.62 17.85 15.60
C MET A 170 -1.70 18.01 16.81
#